data_db9c1b0db92db14ad78551a179b1baac
#
_entry.id   db9c1b0db92db14ad78551a179b1baac
#
_cell.length_a   1.000
_cell.length_b   1.000
_cell.length_c   1.000
_cell.angle_alpha   90.00
_cell.angle_beta   90.00
_cell.angle_gamma   90.00
#
_symmetry.space_group_name_H-M   'P 1'
#
loop_
_entity.id
_entity.type
_entity.pdbx_description
1 polymer ?
#
loop_
_entity_poly.entity_id
_entity_poly.type
_entity_poly.pdbx_seq_one_letter_code
_entity_poly.pdbx_strand_id
1 'polypeptide(L)'
;MSKQDKYTRSARGQQCQVRIPGICNFDTDTTVFAHLNGAGWAMKHSSIHGAYCCSDCHLWLDGVAPGYTRDEQKLYHLEGVIRTQILMIKNGILVL
;
A
#
# COMPACT_ATOMS: atom_id res chain seq x y z
N MET A 1 11.07 -2.26 20.65
CA MET A 1 10.06 -2.86 19.79
C MET A 1 9.20 -1.79 19.14
N SER A 2 9.10 -1.84 17.85
CA SER A 2 8.30 -0.84 17.16
C SER A 2 6.82 -1.17 17.29
N LYS A 3 6.04 -0.16 17.55
CA LYS A 3 4.59 -0.28 17.53
C LYS A 3 4.11 -0.02 16.11
N GLN A 4 3.18 -0.83 15.66
CA GLN A 4 2.45 -0.48 14.46
C GLN A 4 1.53 0.69 14.79
N ASP A 5 1.54 1.71 13.95
CA ASP A 5 0.63 2.82 14.13
C ASP A 5 -0.78 2.43 13.66
N LYS A 6 -1.72 3.34 13.87
CA LYS A 6 -3.11 3.06 13.52
C LYS A 6 -3.32 2.85 12.02
N TYR A 7 -2.50 3.49 11.20
CA TYR A 7 -2.62 3.37 9.74
C TYR A 7 -2.19 1.98 9.30
N THR A 8 -1.06 1.51 9.80
CA THR A 8 -0.57 0.17 9.46
C THR A 8 -1.56 -0.89 9.92
N ARG A 9 -2.08 -0.77 11.13
CA ARG A 9 -3.05 -1.74 11.65
C ARG A 9 -4.36 -1.73 10.88
N SER A 10 -4.73 -0.59 10.32
CA SER A 10 -6.00 -0.47 9.60
C SER A 10 -6.06 -1.34 8.34
N ALA A 11 -4.90 -1.78 7.84
CA ALA A 11 -4.86 -2.58 6.61
C ALA A 11 -5.47 -3.97 6.79
N ARG A 12 -5.46 -4.49 8.00
CA ARG A 12 -5.92 -5.86 8.25
C ARG A 12 -7.39 -6.01 7.86
N GLY A 13 -7.67 -6.98 7.00
CA GLY A 13 -9.03 -7.26 6.55
C GLY A 13 -9.57 -6.32 5.49
N GLN A 14 -8.77 -5.35 5.04
CA GLN A 14 -9.20 -4.41 3.99
C GLN A 14 -8.97 -4.99 2.61
N GLN A 15 -9.69 -4.47 1.64
CA GLN A 15 -9.47 -4.86 0.25
C GLN A 15 -8.19 -4.22 -0.28
N CYS A 16 -7.47 -4.98 -1.11
CA CYS A 16 -6.29 -4.46 -1.79
C CYS A 16 -6.64 -3.24 -2.64
N GLN A 17 -5.91 -2.17 -2.46
CA GLN A 17 -6.14 -0.92 -3.21
C GLN A 17 -5.14 -0.74 -4.35
N VAL A 18 -4.09 -1.54 -4.40
CA VAL A 18 -3.13 -1.51 -5.50
C VAL A 18 -3.72 -2.18 -6.74
N ARG A 19 -4.36 -3.33 -6.57
CA ARG A 19 -5.21 -3.98 -7.60
C ARG A 19 -4.52 -4.16 -8.94
N ILE A 20 -3.32 -4.73 -8.92
CA ILE A 20 -2.60 -4.94 -10.18
C ILE A 20 -3.28 -6.02 -11.00
N PRO A 21 -3.67 -5.73 -12.24
CA PRO A 21 -4.39 -6.70 -13.07
C PRO A 21 -3.60 -8.00 -13.25
N GLY A 22 -4.26 -9.12 -13.02
CA GLY A 22 -3.64 -10.43 -13.15
C GLY A 22 -2.73 -10.83 -12.01
N ILE A 23 -2.49 -9.95 -11.05
CA ILE A 23 -1.59 -10.20 -9.91
C ILE A 23 -2.37 -10.21 -8.60
N CYS A 24 -3.29 -9.27 -8.42
CA CYS A 24 -4.04 -9.14 -7.18
C CYS A 24 -4.83 -10.42 -6.89
N ASN A 25 -4.70 -10.95 -5.67
CA ASN A 25 -5.39 -12.18 -5.29
C ASN A 25 -6.76 -11.93 -4.66
N PHE A 26 -7.10 -10.67 -4.40
CA PHE A 26 -8.38 -10.25 -3.80
C PHE A 26 -8.65 -10.87 -2.42
N ASP A 27 -7.63 -11.40 -1.77
CA ASP A 27 -7.76 -12.03 -0.47
C ASP A 27 -7.47 -11.00 0.62
N THR A 28 -8.52 -10.56 1.31
CA THR A 28 -8.40 -9.54 2.34
C THR A 28 -7.60 -10.01 3.54
N ASP A 29 -7.49 -11.31 3.76
CA ASP A 29 -6.70 -11.84 4.86
C ASP A 29 -5.21 -11.63 4.66
N THR A 30 -4.79 -11.39 3.42
CA THR A 30 -3.36 -11.16 3.10
C THR A 30 -3.00 -9.68 3.03
N THR A 31 -3.97 -8.80 3.21
CA THR A 31 -3.75 -7.36 3.03
C THR A 31 -2.86 -6.79 4.13
N VAL A 32 -1.83 -6.10 3.70
CA VAL A 32 -0.89 -5.40 4.57
C VAL A 32 -0.80 -3.95 4.13
N PHE A 33 -0.13 -3.14 4.94
CA PHE A 33 0.10 -1.74 4.64
C PHE A 33 1.46 -1.60 3.97
N ALA A 34 1.46 -1.50 2.63
CA ALA A 34 2.70 -1.40 1.86
C ALA A 34 3.16 0.05 1.81
N HIS A 35 4.20 0.38 2.55
CA HIS A 35 4.72 1.74 2.62
C HIS A 35 5.36 2.14 1.29
N LEU A 36 5.07 3.36 0.85
CA LEU A 36 5.70 3.92 -0.33
C LEU A 36 7.03 4.55 0.09
N ASN A 37 8.11 3.96 -0.38
CA ASN A 37 9.44 4.46 -0.07
C ASN A 37 9.84 5.49 -1.12
N GLY A 38 9.90 6.74 -0.70
CA GLY A 38 10.36 7.80 -1.57
C GLY A 38 11.87 7.76 -1.70
N ALA A 39 12.36 7.88 -2.91
CA ALA A 39 13.79 7.84 -3.16
C ALA A 39 14.49 9.00 -2.43
N GLY A 40 15.46 8.66 -1.62
CA GLY A 40 16.28 9.63 -0.93
C GLY A 40 15.62 10.33 0.26
N TRP A 41 14.42 9.96 0.61
CA TRP A 41 13.72 10.58 1.71
C TRP A 41 13.78 9.70 2.95
N ALA A 42 14.42 10.18 3.97
CA ALA A 42 14.49 9.47 5.25
C ALA A 42 13.35 9.87 6.17
N MET A 43 12.16 9.95 5.64
CA MET A 43 10.99 10.42 6.39
C MET A 43 10.33 9.27 7.09
N LYS A 44 10.64 9.10 8.35
CA LYS A 44 10.14 7.98 9.14
C LYS A 44 8.70 8.11 9.58
N HIS A 45 8.20 9.32 9.56
CA HIS A 45 6.89 9.63 10.14
C HIS A 45 5.75 9.62 9.14
N SER A 46 6.02 9.30 7.89
CA SER A 46 5.00 9.39 6.85
C SER A 46 4.19 8.10 6.72
N SER A 47 3.64 7.66 7.84
CA SER A 47 2.87 6.40 7.87
C SER A 47 1.62 6.44 7.01
N ILE A 48 1.17 7.65 6.63
CA ILE A 48 0.01 7.77 5.76
C ILE A 48 0.34 7.50 4.29
N HIS A 49 1.62 7.32 3.97
CA HIS A 49 2.06 7.05 2.60
C HIS A 49 2.21 5.55 2.37
N GLY A 50 1.15 4.83 2.62
CA GLY A 50 1.11 3.40 2.35
C GLY A 50 -0.18 3.01 1.68
N ALA A 51 -0.18 1.84 1.08
CA ALA A 51 -1.34 1.31 0.37
C ALA A 51 -1.78 0.00 0.99
N TYR A 52 -3.08 -0.21 1.11
CA TYR A 52 -3.63 -1.51 1.41
C TYR A 52 -3.31 -2.43 0.24
N CYS A 53 -2.58 -3.49 0.47
CA CYS A 53 -1.99 -4.28 -0.59
C CYS A 53 -2.03 -5.76 -0.21
N CYS A 54 -2.58 -6.59 -1.09
CA CYS A 54 -2.57 -8.03 -0.85
C CYS A 54 -1.15 -8.58 -1.00
N SER A 55 -0.93 -9.80 -0.53
CA SER A 55 0.40 -10.39 -0.53
C SER A 55 1.00 -10.47 -1.93
N ASP A 56 0.21 -10.83 -2.93
CA ASP A 56 0.72 -10.95 -4.30
C ASP A 56 1.07 -9.60 -4.91
N CYS A 57 0.24 -8.59 -4.71
CA CYS A 57 0.58 -7.25 -5.17
C CYS A 57 1.81 -6.71 -4.46
N HIS A 58 1.96 -7.01 -3.17
CA HIS A 58 3.11 -6.57 -2.40
C HIS A 58 4.41 -7.17 -2.94
N LEU A 59 4.41 -8.46 -3.24
CA LEU A 59 5.55 -9.11 -3.86
C LEU A 59 5.87 -8.52 -5.22
N TRP A 60 4.85 -8.22 -6.00
CA TRP A 60 5.03 -7.61 -7.32
C TRP A 60 5.66 -6.22 -7.21
N LEU A 61 5.27 -5.44 -6.21
CA LEU A 61 5.83 -4.10 -6.01
C LEU A 61 7.30 -4.16 -5.58
N ASP A 62 7.68 -5.15 -4.79
CA ASP A 62 9.03 -5.27 -4.25
C ASP A 62 9.99 -5.99 -5.21
N GLY A 63 9.45 -6.72 -6.17
CA GLY A 63 10.24 -7.55 -7.05
C GLY A 63 10.38 -7.00 -8.45
N VAL A 64 10.92 -7.84 -9.33
CA VAL A 64 10.98 -7.57 -10.76
C VAL A 64 9.63 -7.95 -11.35
N ALA A 65 9.02 -7.02 -12.08
CA ALA A 65 7.76 -7.25 -12.76
C ALA A 65 8.00 -7.31 -14.26
N PRO A 66 8.05 -8.51 -14.86
CA PRO A 66 8.31 -8.62 -16.30
C PRO A 66 7.28 -7.82 -17.10
N GLY A 67 7.77 -7.02 -18.03
CA GLY A 67 6.92 -6.19 -18.86
C GLY A 67 6.61 -4.82 -18.27
N TYR A 68 7.12 -4.52 -17.07
CA TYR A 68 6.87 -3.24 -16.40
C TYR A 68 8.18 -2.60 -15.98
N THR A 69 8.22 -1.27 -16.00
CA THR A 69 9.35 -0.51 -15.47
C THR A 69 9.16 -0.26 -13.98
N ARG A 70 10.25 0.16 -13.33
CA ARG A 70 10.16 0.58 -11.92
C ARG A 70 9.20 1.75 -11.75
N ASP A 71 9.21 2.67 -12.70
CA ASP A 71 8.31 3.83 -12.64
C ASP A 71 6.86 3.40 -12.73
N GLU A 72 6.56 2.42 -13.56
CA GLU A 72 5.20 1.87 -13.64
C GLU A 72 4.79 1.19 -12.35
N GLN A 73 5.71 0.45 -11.72
CA GLN A 73 5.43 -0.15 -10.42
C GLN A 73 5.13 0.91 -9.38
N LYS A 74 5.91 1.99 -9.36
CA LYS A 74 5.70 3.10 -8.44
C LYS A 74 4.37 3.79 -8.68
N LEU A 75 3.98 3.93 -9.94
CA LEU A 75 2.70 4.54 -10.28
C LEU A 75 1.54 3.72 -9.73
N TYR A 76 1.57 2.41 -9.92
CA TYR A 76 0.54 1.53 -9.35
C TYR A 76 0.51 1.64 -7.83
N HIS A 77 1.67 1.69 -7.19
CA HIS A 77 1.76 1.83 -5.75
C HIS A 77 1.16 3.17 -5.31
N LEU A 78 1.53 4.26 -5.97
CA LEU A 78 1.04 5.59 -5.65
C LEU A 78 -0.48 5.68 -5.80
N GLU A 79 -1.02 5.11 -6.86
CA GLU A 79 -2.47 5.08 -7.04
C GLU A 79 -3.15 4.32 -5.91
N GLY A 80 -2.53 3.22 -5.46
CA GLY A 80 -3.01 2.47 -4.31
C GLY A 80 -2.98 3.30 -3.04
N VAL A 81 -1.94 4.11 -2.85
CA VAL A 81 -1.83 5.02 -1.71
C VAL A 81 -2.99 6.02 -1.71
N ILE A 82 -3.28 6.61 -2.85
CA ILE A 82 -4.37 7.58 -2.97
C ILE A 82 -5.70 6.94 -2.61
N ARG A 83 -5.99 5.78 -3.17
CA ARG A 83 -7.23 5.07 -2.85
C ARG A 83 -7.32 4.69 -1.38
N THR A 84 -6.20 4.29 -0.79
CA THR A 84 -6.13 3.93 0.62
C THR A 84 -6.40 5.15 1.51
N GLN A 85 -5.82 6.29 1.17
CA GLN A 85 -6.05 7.51 1.95
C GLN A 85 -7.52 7.93 1.92
N ILE A 86 -8.16 7.80 0.77
CA ILE A 86 -9.60 8.09 0.67
C ILE A 86 -10.39 7.19 1.61
N LEU A 87 -10.07 5.89 1.63
CA LEU A 87 -10.74 4.95 2.53
C LEU A 87 -10.48 5.27 3.99
N MET A 88 -9.25 5.64 4.33
CA MET A 88 -8.89 5.98 5.71
C MET A 88 -9.65 7.22 6.18
N ILE A 89 -9.82 8.20 5.30
CA ILE A 89 -10.61 9.38 5.61
C ILE A 89 -12.08 9.00 5.83
N LYS A 90 -12.62 8.18 4.95
CA LYS A 90 -14.00 7.71 5.03
C LYS A 90 -14.27 6.96 6.33
N ASN A 91 -13.29 6.18 6.78
CA ASN A 91 -13.44 5.34 7.97
C ASN A 91 -13.01 6.05 9.25
N GLY A 92 -12.65 7.33 9.17
CA GLY A 92 -12.28 8.11 10.34
C GLY A 92 -10.89 7.82 10.88
N ILE A 93 -10.09 7.08 10.14
CA ILE A 93 -8.72 6.74 10.55
C ILE A 93 -7.77 7.89 10.28
N LEU A 94 -7.91 8.51 9.12
CA LEU A 94 -7.14 9.69 8.74
C LEU A 94 -8.06 10.90 8.81
N VAL A 95 -7.71 11.84 9.68
CA VAL A 95 -8.50 13.05 9.90
C VAL A 95 -7.78 14.23 9.27
N LEU A 96 -8.49 14.98 8.46
CA LEU A 96 -7.94 16.18 7.83
C LEU A 96 -8.03 17.40 8.73
#